data_4f320194544fea91f8b01186f4ee49db
#
_entry.id   4f320194544fea91f8b01186f4ee49db
#
_cell.length_a   1.000
_cell.length_b   1.000
_cell.length_c   1.000
_cell.angle_alpha   90.00
_cell.angle_beta   90.00
_cell.angle_gamma   90.00
#
_symmetry.space_group_name_H-M   'P 1'
#
loop_
_entity.id
_entity.type
_entity.pdbx_description
1 polymer ?
#
loop_
_entity_poly.entity_id
_entity_poly.type
_entity_poly.pdbx_seq_one_letter_code
_entity_poly.pdbx_strand_id
1 'polypeptide(L)'
;SLPSPDEFRRRHALDERPIVALLAGSRRSEIKANLPLMADLARKFPDRQFVVTGVSWLDRSIYEQYIADSGIRYVCDQTYETLRNSVAAVVTSGTATLETALMRIPEVVVYRTVWWQVWLRPYVLKVPFISLVNLNLGREAVRELVQSSADPTEAQRALGAILPGGSERERMLGDYDELHAVMGGPG
;
A
#
# COMPACT_ATOMS: atom_id res chain seq x y z
N SER A 1 -15.12 -9.08 -18.71
CA SER A 1 -15.74 -8.71 -17.43
C SER A 1 -14.81 -9.09 -16.28
N LEU A 2 -14.74 -8.22 -15.27
CA LEU A 2 -13.93 -8.49 -14.08
C LEU A 2 -14.60 -9.59 -13.24
N PRO A 3 -13.80 -10.48 -12.60
CA PRO A 3 -14.37 -11.52 -11.74
C PRO A 3 -15.11 -10.91 -10.55
N SER A 4 -16.12 -11.62 -10.04
CA SER A 4 -16.82 -11.23 -8.82
C SER A 4 -15.87 -11.33 -7.61
N PRO A 5 -16.18 -10.66 -6.47
CA PRO A 5 -15.38 -10.78 -5.26
C PRO A 5 -15.21 -12.23 -4.81
N ASP A 6 -16.27 -13.05 -4.89
CA ASP A 6 -16.18 -14.46 -4.51
C ASP A 6 -15.28 -15.26 -5.46
N GLU A 7 -15.36 -14.97 -6.75
CA GLU A 7 -14.50 -15.61 -7.75
C GLU A 7 -13.04 -15.24 -7.53
N PHE A 8 -12.74 -13.98 -7.24
CA PHE A 8 -11.40 -13.51 -6.93
C PHE A 8 -10.84 -14.28 -5.72
N ARG A 9 -11.62 -14.40 -4.65
CA ARG A 9 -11.20 -15.12 -3.45
C ARG A 9 -10.93 -16.59 -3.74
N ARG A 10 -11.77 -17.25 -4.51
CA ARG A 10 -11.57 -18.66 -4.88
C ARG A 10 -10.32 -18.86 -5.72
N ARG A 11 -10.09 -18.02 -6.70
CA ARG A 11 -8.92 -18.11 -7.58
C ARG A 11 -7.60 -18.03 -6.83
N HIS A 12 -7.58 -17.26 -5.75
CA HIS A 12 -6.34 -16.99 -5.02
C HIS A 12 -6.28 -17.66 -3.66
N ALA A 13 -7.16 -18.62 -3.41
CA ALA A 13 -7.23 -19.37 -2.15
C ALA A 13 -7.37 -18.45 -0.93
N LEU A 14 -8.19 -17.41 -1.07
CA LEU A 14 -8.49 -16.44 0.00
C LEU A 14 -9.74 -16.87 0.75
N ASP A 15 -9.77 -16.56 2.04
CA ASP A 15 -10.94 -16.79 2.88
C ASP A 15 -11.85 -15.56 2.98
N GLU A 16 -12.74 -15.54 3.96
CA GLU A 16 -13.75 -14.50 4.14
C GLU A 16 -13.21 -13.21 4.78
N ARG A 17 -12.01 -13.25 5.34
CA ARG A 17 -11.45 -12.07 6.01
C ARG A 17 -11.28 -10.91 5.05
N PRO A 18 -11.46 -9.66 5.51
CA PRO A 18 -11.18 -8.49 4.69
C PRO A 18 -9.73 -8.49 4.18
N ILE A 19 -9.56 -8.04 2.95
CA ILE A 19 -8.27 -8.07 2.26
C ILE A 19 -7.55 -6.73 2.43
N VAL A 20 -6.25 -6.78 2.75
CA VAL A 20 -5.35 -5.63 2.69
C VAL A 20 -4.34 -5.91 1.58
N ALA A 21 -4.28 -5.02 0.60
CA ALA A 21 -3.34 -5.15 -0.50
C ALA A 21 -1.95 -4.64 -0.09
N LEU A 22 -0.92 -5.34 -0.52
CA LEU A 22 0.47 -4.95 -0.30
C LEU A 22 1.12 -4.69 -1.67
N LEU A 23 1.44 -3.44 -1.94
CA LEU A 23 2.11 -3.02 -3.16
C LEU A 23 3.57 -2.72 -2.83
N ALA A 24 4.38 -3.77 -2.87
CA ALA A 24 5.78 -3.72 -2.41
C ALA A 24 6.75 -3.10 -3.42
N GLY A 25 6.26 -2.72 -4.59
CA GLY A 25 7.08 -2.17 -5.65
C GLY A 25 7.37 -3.18 -6.75
N SER A 26 8.01 -2.68 -7.80
CA SER A 26 8.32 -3.46 -9.01
C SER A 26 9.82 -3.64 -9.24
N ARG A 27 10.65 -3.28 -8.25
CA ARG A 27 12.10 -3.42 -8.30
C ARG A 27 12.58 -4.25 -7.12
N ARG A 28 13.62 -5.04 -7.33
CA ARG A 28 14.20 -5.89 -6.26
C ARG A 28 14.56 -5.09 -5.03
N SER A 29 15.15 -3.90 -5.21
CA SER A 29 15.56 -3.04 -4.08
C SER A 29 14.36 -2.55 -3.26
N GLU A 30 13.26 -2.21 -3.92
CA GLU A 30 12.03 -1.77 -3.26
C GLU A 30 11.41 -2.91 -2.45
N ILE A 31 11.33 -4.09 -3.06
CA ILE A 31 10.75 -5.28 -2.42
C ILE A 31 11.58 -5.67 -1.21
N LYS A 32 12.90 -5.72 -1.35
CA LYS A 32 13.82 -6.02 -0.25
C LYS A 32 13.70 -5.03 0.90
N ALA A 33 13.50 -3.74 0.57
CA ALA A 33 13.41 -2.70 1.59
C ALA A 33 12.05 -2.69 2.31
N ASN A 34 10.96 -2.95 1.60
CA ASN A 34 9.62 -2.70 2.11
C ASN A 34 8.83 -3.96 2.47
N LEU A 35 9.01 -5.05 1.75
CA LEU A 35 8.22 -6.26 1.99
C LEU A 35 8.44 -6.89 3.37
N PRO A 36 9.65 -6.90 3.95
CA PRO A 36 9.82 -7.38 5.33
C PRO A 36 8.97 -6.60 6.36
N LEU A 37 8.90 -5.29 6.22
CA LEU A 37 8.04 -4.45 7.07
C LEU A 37 6.56 -4.81 6.88
N MET A 38 6.14 -5.01 5.64
CA MET A 38 4.78 -5.41 5.32
C MET A 38 4.44 -6.78 5.89
N ALA A 39 5.38 -7.72 5.85
CA ALA A 39 5.19 -9.06 6.42
C ALA A 39 5.03 -9.01 7.94
N ASP A 40 5.85 -8.21 8.61
CA ASP A 40 5.72 -8.01 10.05
C ASP A 40 4.37 -7.37 10.41
N LEU A 41 3.94 -6.42 9.60
CA LEU A 41 2.67 -5.75 9.77
C LEU A 41 1.48 -6.73 9.62
N ALA A 42 1.55 -7.61 8.63
CA ALA A 42 0.52 -8.61 8.37
C ALA A 42 0.30 -9.53 9.58
N ARG A 43 1.37 -9.90 10.28
CA ARG A 43 1.28 -10.76 11.47
C ARG A 43 0.52 -10.12 12.63
N LYS A 44 0.40 -8.79 12.63
CA LYS A 44 -0.28 -8.03 13.70
C LYS A 44 -1.79 -7.90 13.48
N PHE A 45 -2.29 -8.33 12.32
CA PHE A 45 -3.71 -8.26 11.97
C PHE A 45 -4.22 -9.64 11.53
N PRO A 46 -4.30 -10.60 12.46
CA PRO A 46 -4.70 -11.98 12.10
C PRO A 46 -6.14 -12.10 11.63
N ASP A 47 -6.98 -11.11 11.91
CA ASP A 47 -8.36 -11.04 11.46
C ASP A 47 -8.52 -10.41 10.07
N ARG A 48 -7.42 -10.07 9.44
CA ARG A 48 -7.34 -9.61 8.03
C ARG A 48 -6.46 -10.58 7.25
N GLN A 49 -6.66 -10.62 5.94
CA GLN A 49 -5.74 -11.34 5.07
C GLN A 49 -5.02 -10.37 4.15
N PHE A 50 -3.74 -10.64 3.92
CA PHE A 50 -2.86 -9.75 3.17
C PHE A 50 -2.48 -10.42 1.86
N VAL A 51 -2.54 -9.64 0.79
CA VAL A 51 -2.22 -10.09 -0.56
C VAL A 51 -1.16 -9.16 -1.15
N VAL A 52 0.01 -9.71 -1.47
CA VAL A 52 1.05 -8.96 -2.17
C VAL A 52 0.87 -9.13 -3.67
N THR A 53 0.92 -8.01 -4.39
CA THR A 53 0.85 -8.03 -5.86
C THR A 53 2.25 -7.96 -6.44
N GLY A 54 2.58 -8.93 -7.28
CA GLY A 54 3.86 -8.99 -7.97
C GLY A 54 3.74 -8.67 -9.44
N VAL A 55 4.89 -8.54 -10.10
CA VAL A 55 5.00 -8.27 -11.52
C VAL A 55 5.63 -9.45 -12.24
N SER A 56 5.22 -9.71 -13.48
CA SER A 56 5.64 -10.90 -14.21
C SER A 56 7.10 -10.89 -14.63
N TRP A 57 7.74 -9.72 -14.70
CA TRP A 57 9.15 -9.62 -15.07
C TRP A 57 10.11 -9.87 -13.89
N LEU A 58 9.58 -10.12 -12.70
CA LEU A 58 10.37 -10.56 -11.55
C LEU A 58 9.95 -11.96 -11.16
N ASP A 59 10.93 -12.81 -10.84
CA ASP A 59 10.64 -14.15 -10.38
C ASP A 59 9.86 -14.10 -9.06
N ARG A 60 8.87 -14.95 -8.93
CA ARG A 60 8.03 -15.04 -7.74
C ARG A 60 8.85 -15.24 -6.45
N SER A 61 9.98 -15.95 -6.54
CA SER A 61 10.87 -16.19 -5.40
C SER A 61 11.39 -14.91 -4.76
N ILE A 62 11.48 -13.81 -5.53
CA ILE A 62 11.93 -12.51 -5.02
C ILE A 62 10.96 -11.98 -3.96
N TYR A 63 9.68 -12.26 -4.13
CA TYR A 63 8.66 -11.91 -3.14
C TYR A 63 8.56 -12.96 -2.05
N GLU A 64 8.51 -14.24 -2.42
CA GLU A 64 8.27 -15.34 -1.50
C GLU A 64 9.29 -15.43 -0.38
N GLN A 65 10.54 -15.11 -0.63
CA GLN A 65 11.58 -15.16 0.40
C GLN A 65 11.28 -14.26 1.61
N TYR A 66 10.47 -13.20 1.43
CA TYR A 66 10.14 -12.25 2.49
C TYR A 66 8.78 -12.53 3.14
N ILE A 67 7.95 -13.36 2.54
CA ILE A 67 6.59 -13.62 3.02
C ILE A 67 6.38 -15.02 3.57
N ALA A 68 7.45 -15.83 3.63
CA ALA A 68 7.39 -17.15 4.23
C ALA A 68 6.85 -17.06 5.67
N ASP A 69 5.96 -17.96 6.02
CA ASP A 69 5.34 -18.06 7.36
C ASP A 69 4.56 -16.83 7.80
N SER A 70 4.25 -15.92 6.88
CA SER A 70 3.47 -14.72 7.20
C SER A 70 1.97 -14.87 6.92
N GLY A 71 1.58 -15.89 6.18
CA GLY A 71 0.20 -16.05 5.71
C GLY A 71 -0.15 -15.16 4.52
N ILE A 72 0.78 -14.35 4.03
CA ILE A 72 0.55 -13.48 2.87
C ILE A 72 0.43 -14.32 1.61
N ARG A 73 -0.59 -14.01 0.79
CA ARG A 73 -0.78 -14.62 -0.53
C ARG A 73 -0.14 -13.77 -1.61
N TYR A 74 0.46 -14.41 -2.60
CA TYR A 74 1.06 -13.76 -3.75
C TYR A 74 0.13 -13.83 -4.95
N VAL A 75 -0.06 -12.70 -5.63
CA VAL A 75 -0.86 -12.60 -6.86
C VAL A 75 -0.05 -11.82 -7.89
N CYS A 76 0.03 -12.33 -9.12
CA CYS A 76 0.86 -11.75 -10.17
C CYS A 76 0.02 -10.96 -11.18
N ASP A 77 0.47 -9.76 -11.52
CA ASP A 77 -0.14 -8.89 -12.54
C ASP A 77 -1.65 -8.63 -12.38
N GLN A 78 -2.13 -8.58 -11.12
CA GLN A 78 -3.52 -8.32 -10.81
C GLN A 78 -3.67 -7.26 -9.72
N THR A 79 -2.89 -6.20 -9.82
CA THR A 79 -2.90 -5.10 -8.84
C THR A 79 -4.28 -4.44 -8.78
N TYR A 80 -4.86 -4.11 -9.92
CA TYR A 80 -6.17 -3.48 -9.99
C TYR A 80 -7.26 -4.35 -9.34
N GLU A 81 -7.32 -5.63 -9.70
CA GLU A 81 -8.31 -6.54 -9.14
C GLU A 81 -8.13 -6.74 -7.65
N THR A 82 -6.89 -6.83 -7.20
CA THR A 82 -6.56 -6.96 -5.77
C THR A 82 -7.02 -5.72 -5.01
N LEU A 83 -6.69 -4.53 -5.48
CA LEU A 83 -7.10 -3.27 -4.86
C LEU A 83 -8.63 -3.15 -4.81
N ARG A 84 -9.29 -3.47 -5.90
CA ARG A 84 -10.75 -3.41 -5.98
C ARG A 84 -11.43 -4.28 -4.92
N ASN A 85 -10.81 -5.38 -4.53
CA ASN A 85 -11.33 -6.29 -3.53
C ASN A 85 -10.78 -6.04 -2.12
N SER A 86 -10.00 -4.99 -1.93
CA SER A 86 -9.34 -4.69 -0.66
C SER A 86 -10.06 -3.59 0.11
N VAL A 87 -9.96 -3.65 1.43
CA VAL A 87 -10.50 -2.60 2.32
C VAL A 87 -9.46 -1.52 2.61
N ALA A 88 -8.19 -1.83 2.42
CA ALA A 88 -7.08 -0.91 2.63
C ALA A 88 -5.85 -1.44 1.88
N ALA A 89 -4.82 -0.62 1.79
CA ALA A 89 -3.56 -1.00 1.16
C ALA A 89 -2.37 -0.42 1.90
N VAL A 90 -1.25 -1.12 1.82
CA VAL A 90 0.07 -0.60 2.21
C VAL A 90 0.88 -0.51 0.92
N VAL A 91 1.29 0.70 0.56
CA VAL A 91 1.81 0.99 -0.77
C VAL A 91 3.21 1.58 -0.68
N THR A 92 4.15 1.03 -1.43
CA THR A 92 5.46 1.65 -1.61
C THR A 92 5.29 2.92 -2.44
N SER A 93 5.96 4.00 -2.06
CA SER A 93 5.88 5.29 -2.74
C SER A 93 6.15 5.17 -4.26
N GLY A 94 5.33 5.87 -5.05
CA GLY A 94 5.37 5.87 -6.50
C GLY A 94 4.00 6.17 -7.08
N THR A 95 3.80 5.95 -8.38
CA THR A 95 2.51 6.20 -9.04
C THR A 95 1.37 5.35 -8.50
N ALA A 96 1.70 4.18 -7.93
CA ALA A 96 0.70 3.29 -7.31
C ALA A 96 -0.05 3.97 -6.17
N THR A 97 0.55 4.94 -5.47
CA THR A 97 -0.13 5.67 -4.40
C THR A 97 -1.33 6.45 -4.95
N LEU A 98 -1.14 7.09 -6.09
CA LEU A 98 -2.19 7.87 -6.75
C LEU A 98 -3.29 6.96 -7.30
N GLU A 99 -2.90 5.88 -7.95
CA GLU A 99 -3.85 4.90 -8.48
C GLU A 99 -4.73 4.31 -7.38
N THR A 100 -4.14 3.98 -6.25
CA THR A 100 -4.85 3.45 -5.07
C THR A 100 -5.88 4.46 -4.54
N ALA A 101 -5.47 5.73 -4.44
CA ALA A 101 -6.35 6.80 -3.97
C ALA A 101 -7.52 7.04 -4.95
N LEU A 102 -7.24 7.03 -6.25
CA LEU A 102 -8.27 7.23 -7.27
C LEU A 102 -9.28 6.08 -7.29
N MET A 103 -8.91 4.91 -6.83
CA MET A 103 -9.82 3.78 -6.62
C MET A 103 -10.55 3.83 -5.28
N ARG A 104 -10.33 4.87 -4.48
CA ARG A 104 -10.92 5.08 -3.15
C ARG A 104 -10.55 3.98 -2.15
N ILE A 105 -9.34 3.49 -2.24
CA ILE A 105 -8.83 2.50 -1.28
C ILE A 105 -7.94 3.23 -0.26
N PRO A 106 -8.31 3.26 1.02
CA PRO A 106 -7.46 3.89 2.05
C PRO A 106 -6.09 3.23 2.09
N GLU A 107 -5.04 4.04 2.20
CA GLU A 107 -3.68 3.55 2.09
C GLU A 107 -2.74 4.15 3.12
N VAL A 108 -1.73 3.37 3.49
CA VAL A 108 -0.53 3.83 4.19
C VAL A 108 0.61 3.74 3.20
N VAL A 109 1.35 4.82 3.04
CA VAL A 109 2.48 4.87 2.12
C VAL A 109 3.76 4.60 2.91
N VAL A 110 4.55 3.63 2.46
CA VAL A 110 5.85 3.32 3.06
C VAL A 110 6.97 3.70 2.11
N TYR A 111 8.02 4.24 2.66
CA TYR A 111 9.18 4.65 1.89
C TYR A 111 10.45 4.33 2.67
N ARG A 112 10.96 3.12 2.45
CA ARG A 112 12.20 2.67 3.06
C ARG A 112 13.29 2.69 1.99
N THR A 113 14.27 3.56 2.17
CA THR A 113 15.31 3.77 1.17
C THR A 113 16.63 3.19 1.63
N VAL A 114 17.58 3.05 0.70
CA VAL A 114 18.96 2.77 1.07
C VAL A 114 19.54 3.98 1.79
N TRP A 115 20.50 3.74 2.69
CA TRP A 115 21.03 4.77 3.60
C TRP A 115 21.52 6.04 2.92
N TRP A 116 22.14 5.94 1.75
CA TRP A 116 22.66 7.11 1.04
C TRP A 116 21.53 8.02 0.51
N GLN A 117 20.40 7.47 0.14
CA GLN A 117 19.23 8.25 -0.28
C GLN A 117 18.64 9.04 0.90
N VAL A 118 18.61 8.44 2.08
CA VAL A 118 18.18 9.12 3.30
C VAL A 118 19.14 10.26 3.63
N TRP A 119 20.43 10.01 3.48
CA TRP A 119 21.47 11.00 3.77
C TRP A 119 21.39 12.21 2.83
N LEU A 120 21.08 11.99 1.55
CA LEU A 120 20.93 13.07 0.56
C LEU A 120 19.56 13.76 0.60
N ARG A 121 18.62 13.21 1.31
CA ARG A 121 17.24 13.67 1.37
C ARG A 121 17.09 15.16 1.69
N PRO A 122 17.83 15.75 2.65
CA PRO A 122 17.71 17.18 2.94
C PRO A 122 18.07 18.08 1.76
N TYR A 123 18.85 17.56 0.81
CA TYR A 123 19.31 18.31 -0.35
C TYR A 123 18.42 18.10 -1.58
N VAL A 124 17.78 16.96 -1.67
CA VAL A 124 16.99 16.55 -2.85
C VAL A 124 15.50 16.85 -2.67
N LEU A 125 14.97 16.61 -1.46
CA LEU A 125 13.55 16.77 -1.17
C LEU A 125 13.31 18.04 -0.37
N LYS A 126 13.02 19.12 -1.07
CA LYS A 126 12.62 20.39 -0.43
C LYS A 126 11.13 20.45 -0.15
N VAL A 127 10.38 19.44 -0.57
CA VAL A 127 8.93 19.34 -0.36
C VAL A 127 8.64 18.51 0.90
N PRO A 128 7.56 18.84 1.64
CA PRO A 128 7.24 18.12 2.88
C PRO A 128 6.66 16.74 2.65
N PHE A 129 6.25 16.40 1.44
CA PHE A 129 5.57 15.14 1.12
C PHE A 129 6.30 14.41 0.02
N ILE A 130 6.17 13.07 0.03
CA ILE A 130 6.77 12.17 -0.96
C ILE A 130 5.69 11.62 -1.90
N SER A 131 4.51 11.24 -1.36
CA SER A 131 3.45 10.65 -2.16
C SER A 131 2.82 11.68 -3.09
N LEU A 132 2.42 11.23 -4.27
CA LEU A 132 1.73 12.07 -5.24
C LEU A 132 0.37 12.54 -4.70
N VAL A 133 -0.28 11.76 -3.84
CA VAL A 133 -1.55 12.14 -3.20
C VAL A 133 -1.36 13.40 -2.35
N ASN A 134 -0.40 13.36 -1.42
CA ASN A 134 -0.14 14.48 -0.53
C ASN A 134 0.41 15.70 -1.28
N LEU A 135 1.26 15.48 -2.28
CA LEU A 135 1.78 16.55 -3.11
C LEU A 135 0.67 17.27 -3.89
N ASN A 136 -0.27 16.53 -4.46
CA ASN A 136 -1.37 17.11 -5.21
C ASN A 136 -2.36 17.86 -4.32
N LEU A 137 -2.58 17.40 -3.09
CA LEU A 137 -3.48 18.05 -2.14
C LEU A 137 -2.82 19.14 -1.30
N GLY A 138 -1.49 19.14 -1.25
CA GLY A 138 -0.74 20.10 -0.44
C GLY A 138 -0.87 19.88 1.06
N ARG A 139 -1.28 18.69 1.48
CA ARG A 139 -1.42 18.31 2.89
C ARG A 139 -1.29 16.81 3.07
N GLU A 140 -1.16 16.37 4.32
CA GLU A 140 -1.07 14.94 4.64
C GLU A 140 -2.46 14.31 4.60
N ALA A 141 -2.86 13.82 3.42
CA ALA A 141 -4.10 13.06 3.24
C ALA A 141 -3.85 11.58 3.57
N VAL A 142 -2.68 11.05 3.20
CA VAL A 142 -2.27 9.67 3.50
C VAL A 142 -1.01 9.70 4.36
N ARG A 143 -0.88 8.75 5.28
CA ARG A 143 0.29 8.66 6.16
C ARG A 143 1.49 8.17 5.36
N GLU A 144 2.57 8.94 5.41
CA GLU A 144 3.84 8.59 4.78
C GLU A 144 4.82 8.14 5.85
N LEU A 145 5.20 6.86 5.81
CA LEU A 145 6.16 6.28 6.74
C LEU A 145 7.52 6.19 6.04
N VAL A 146 8.34 7.20 6.25
CA VAL A 146 9.70 7.23 5.73
C VAL A 146 10.60 6.41 6.66
N GLN A 147 11.78 5.99 6.19
CA GLN A 147 12.64 5.03 6.88
C GLN A 147 12.80 5.27 8.40
N SER A 148 12.97 6.52 8.82
CA SER A 148 13.12 6.86 10.24
C SER A 148 11.85 6.66 11.05
N SER A 149 10.67 6.72 10.41
CA SER A 149 9.36 6.54 11.04
C SER A 149 8.67 5.25 10.60
N ALA A 150 9.30 4.45 9.75
CA ALA A 150 8.75 3.20 9.25
C ALA A 150 9.05 2.06 10.23
N ASP A 151 8.79 2.26 11.54
CA ASP A 151 8.87 1.18 12.50
C ASP A 151 7.55 0.42 12.56
N PRO A 152 7.58 -0.85 13.01
CA PRO A 152 6.38 -1.69 13.02
C PRO A 152 5.23 -1.15 13.86
N THR A 153 5.51 -0.43 14.94
CA THR A 153 4.48 0.14 15.83
C THR A 153 3.75 1.28 15.13
N GLU A 154 4.48 2.16 14.48
CA GLU A 154 3.91 3.29 13.74
C GLU A 154 3.09 2.79 12.56
N ALA A 155 3.59 1.81 11.82
CA ALA A 155 2.88 1.20 10.70
C ALA A 155 1.59 0.51 11.16
N GLN A 156 1.64 -0.20 12.28
CA GLN A 156 0.45 -0.85 12.86
C GLN A 156 -0.62 0.18 13.23
N ARG A 157 -0.23 1.26 13.88
CA ARG A 157 -1.15 2.34 14.26
C ARG A 157 -1.77 2.98 13.02
N ALA A 158 -0.96 3.31 12.03
CA ALA A 158 -1.41 3.94 10.80
C ALA A 158 -2.41 3.06 10.03
N LEU A 159 -2.12 1.77 9.88
CA LEU A 159 -3.02 0.85 9.20
C LEU A 159 -4.32 0.65 9.98
N GLY A 160 -4.23 0.46 11.29
CA GLY A 160 -5.43 0.33 12.14
C GLY A 160 -6.36 1.52 12.02
N ALA A 161 -5.82 2.72 11.86
CA ALA A 161 -6.60 3.95 11.78
C ALA A 161 -7.42 4.06 10.47
N ILE A 162 -7.02 3.35 9.42
CA ILE A 162 -7.69 3.44 8.12
C ILE A 162 -8.48 2.17 7.74
N LEU A 163 -8.42 1.14 8.53
CA LEU A 163 -9.27 -0.05 8.35
C LEU A 163 -10.74 0.31 8.66
N PRO A 164 -11.71 -0.50 8.21
CA PRO A 164 -13.11 -0.25 8.55
C PRO A 164 -13.31 -0.07 10.05
N GLY A 165 -13.94 1.04 10.44
CA GLY A 165 -14.10 1.44 11.83
C GLY A 165 -12.96 2.28 12.39
N GLY A 166 -11.87 2.45 11.65
CA GLY A 166 -10.73 3.26 12.07
C GLY A 166 -11.02 4.75 12.07
N SER A 167 -10.33 5.48 12.96
CA SER A 167 -10.57 6.91 13.21
C SER A 167 -10.27 7.83 12.03
N GLU A 168 -9.41 7.43 11.11
CA GLU A 168 -8.97 8.26 9.98
C GLU A 168 -9.60 7.86 8.64
N ARG A 169 -10.34 6.76 8.59
CA ARG A 169 -10.86 6.21 7.34
C ARG A 169 -11.77 7.18 6.60
N GLU A 170 -12.75 7.75 7.27
CA GLU A 170 -13.71 8.65 6.65
C GLU A 170 -13.07 9.95 6.17
N ARG A 171 -12.14 10.49 6.94
CA ARG A 171 -11.37 11.67 6.54
C ARG A 171 -10.57 11.39 5.27
N MET A 172 -9.91 10.24 5.20
CA MET A 172 -9.10 9.87 4.04
C MET A 172 -9.96 9.70 2.79
N LEU A 173 -11.13 9.08 2.91
CA LEU A 173 -12.06 8.94 1.80
C LEU A 173 -12.57 10.30 1.31
N GLY A 174 -12.82 11.24 2.23
CA GLY A 174 -13.16 12.61 1.87
C GLY A 174 -12.03 13.33 1.13
N ASP A 175 -10.79 13.15 1.58
CA ASP A 175 -9.61 13.69 0.90
C ASP A 175 -9.46 13.09 -0.50
N TYR A 176 -9.79 11.82 -0.69
CA TYR A 176 -9.77 11.19 -2.01
C TYR A 176 -10.80 11.79 -2.95
N ASP A 177 -11.97 12.16 -2.44
CA ASP A 177 -12.98 12.84 -3.25
C ASP A 177 -12.47 14.19 -3.74
N GLU A 178 -11.76 14.93 -2.88
CA GLU A 178 -11.12 16.18 -3.26
C GLU A 178 -10.01 15.95 -4.29
N LEU A 179 -9.19 14.92 -4.11
CA LEU A 179 -8.18 14.55 -5.08
C LEU A 179 -8.78 14.24 -6.45
N HIS A 180 -9.89 13.52 -6.47
CA HIS A 180 -10.60 13.19 -7.68
C HIS A 180 -11.08 14.45 -8.41
N ALA A 181 -11.60 15.43 -7.68
CA ALA A 181 -12.03 16.70 -8.24
C ALA A 181 -10.87 17.50 -8.83
N VAL A 182 -9.71 17.49 -8.14
CA VAL A 182 -8.52 18.20 -8.59
C VAL A 182 -7.93 17.56 -9.85
N MET A 183 -7.86 16.24 -9.91
CA MET A 183 -7.20 15.52 -10.99
C MET A 183 -8.14 15.14 -12.13
N GLY A 184 -9.40 14.85 -11.80
CA GLY A 184 -10.38 14.43 -12.79
C GLY A 184 -10.85 15.57 -13.68
N GLY A 185 -10.76 16.82 -13.20
CA GLY A 185 -11.26 17.98 -13.91
C GLY A 185 -12.71 17.85 -14.35
N PRO A 186 -13.35 18.89 -14.86
CA PRO A 186 -14.61 18.74 -15.56
C PRO A 186 -14.31 18.15 -16.92
N GLY A 187 -14.13 16.90 -16.93
CA GLY A 187 -13.92 16.19 -18.20
C GLY A 187 -15.06 15.29 -18.37
#